data_e2ceeb06c44a72ba6a6f5a42cf086025
#
_entry.id   e2ceeb06c44a72ba6a6f5a42cf086025
#
_cell.length_a   1.000
_cell.length_b   1.000
_cell.length_c   1.000
_cell.angle_alpha   90.00
_cell.angle_beta   90.00
_cell.angle_gamma   90.00
#
_symmetry.space_group_name_H-M   'P 1'
#
loop_
_entity.id
_entity.type
_entity.pdbx_description
1 polymer ?
#
loop_
_entity_poly.entity_id
_entity_poly.type
_entity_poly.pdbx_seq_one_letter_code
_entity_poly.pdbx_strand_id
1 'polypeptide(L)'
;MDHATHERIAKWERRWLAASGLMSLTFVILIAYTLATEGGEIVQAAGRTDPATLTTSALFAQPGVRALGPNEYQVSLIGQAFTWVPNTVVVPVGALVRFYFTSRDVIHGYQVERTSINLEVIPGEVATLHYTFDEPGTYRVSCNQYCGSLHHEMVGWVEVVSAAEFARRQSAQAAPAEVDGAAVFASNCASCHQANGQGIAGAFPPVAGHLPDLVRADRAYPVKLLLNGLQGAITVNGTSYNGQMPAWSHLADEELAAVLNYAVTAWDEPEALPADFVPYTADEFAAERQSPLSAAEMLALRGELELP
;
A
#
# COMPACT_ATOMS: atom_id res chain seq x y z
N MET A 1 42.27 38.56 38.58
CA MET A 1 41.59 37.39 39.18
C MET A 1 42.59 36.79 40.13
N ASP A 2 42.22 36.59 41.40
CA ASP A 2 43.14 36.08 42.38
C ASP A 2 43.34 34.54 42.24
N HIS A 3 44.43 34.04 42.84
CA HIS A 3 44.80 32.62 42.74
C HIS A 3 43.70 31.68 43.30
N ALA A 4 43.01 32.10 44.36
CA ALA A 4 41.93 31.30 44.98
C ALA A 4 40.69 31.19 44.09
N THR A 5 40.40 32.23 43.32
CA THR A 5 39.32 32.18 42.30
C THR A 5 39.67 31.26 41.14
N HIS A 6 40.93 31.25 40.72
CA HIS A 6 41.41 30.35 39.64
C HIS A 6 41.34 28.86 40.09
N GLU A 7 41.72 28.54 41.29
CA GLU A 7 41.62 27.19 41.83
C GLU A 7 40.16 26.69 41.98
N ARG A 8 39.26 27.58 42.39
CA ARG A 8 37.83 27.24 42.46
C ARG A 8 37.25 26.96 41.07
N ILE A 9 37.55 27.78 40.10
CA ILE A 9 37.12 27.54 38.69
C ILE A 9 37.65 26.21 38.18
N ALA A 10 38.93 25.92 38.36
CA ALA A 10 39.55 24.68 37.94
C ALA A 10 38.97 23.43 38.65
N LYS A 11 38.53 23.56 39.91
CA LYS A 11 37.80 22.47 40.58
C LYS A 11 36.42 22.25 39.99
N TRP A 12 35.67 23.27 39.65
CA TRP A 12 34.37 23.16 39.02
C TRP A 12 34.48 22.63 37.59
N GLU A 13 35.44 23.06 36.82
CA GLU A 13 35.70 22.54 35.46
C GLU A 13 35.99 21.04 35.50
N ARG A 14 36.87 20.57 36.40
CA ARG A 14 37.16 19.16 36.55
C ARG A 14 35.92 18.33 36.94
N ARG A 15 35.08 18.89 37.86
CA ARG A 15 33.81 18.23 38.23
C ARG A 15 32.85 18.13 37.06
N TRP A 16 32.70 19.20 36.31
CA TRP A 16 31.87 19.24 35.10
C TRP A 16 32.39 18.27 34.05
N LEU A 17 33.67 18.25 33.77
CA LEU A 17 34.28 17.32 32.81
C LEU A 17 34.09 15.89 33.26
N ALA A 18 34.26 15.56 34.55
CA ALA A 18 34.04 14.23 35.10
C ALA A 18 32.56 13.82 35.01
N ALA A 19 31.63 14.71 35.35
CA ALA A 19 30.20 14.47 35.26
C ALA A 19 29.76 14.24 33.79
N SER A 20 30.25 15.10 32.86
CA SER A 20 29.97 14.98 31.44
C SER A 20 30.53 13.65 30.85
N GLY A 21 31.76 13.31 31.23
CA GLY A 21 32.37 12.05 30.82
C GLY A 21 31.60 10.82 31.32
N LEU A 22 31.16 10.87 32.61
CA LEU A 22 30.33 9.80 33.18
C LEU A 22 28.97 9.68 32.46
N MET A 23 28.32 10.82 32.18
CA MET A 23 27.04 10.85 31.48
C MET A 23 27.18 10.30 30.06
N SER A 24 28.22 10.71 29.34
CA SER A 24 28.51 10.21 27.98
C SER A 24 28.78 8.70 27.98
N LEU A 25 29.57 8.20 28.94
CA LEU A 25 29.83 6.79 29.10
C LEU A 25 28.55 6.00 29.41
N THR A 26 27.71 6.51 30.31
CA THR A 26 26.43 5.90 30.64
C THR A 26 25.53 5.83 29.40
N PHE A 27 25.48 6.89 28.61
CA PHE A 27 24.70 6.92 27.38
C PHE A 27 25.20 5.89 26.34
N VAL A 28 26.51 5.78 26.15
CA VAL A 28 27.11 4.74 25.28
C VAL A 28 26.78 3.33 25.77
N ILE A 29 26.86 3.09 27.10
CA ILE A 29 26.52 1.78 27.67
C ILE A 29 25.03 1.47 27.45
N LEU A 30 24.14 2.44 27.65
CA LEU A 30 22.70 2.27 27.38
C LEU A 30 22.41 1.95 25.91
N ILE A 31 23.04 2.68 24.99
CA ILE A 31 22.92 2.37 23.56
C ILE A 31 23.41 0.95 23.25
N ALA A 32 24.60 0.60 23.76
CA ALA A 32 25.15 -0.74 23.55
C ALA A 32 24.25 -1.83 24.17
N TYR A 33 23.66 -1.57 25.32
CA TYR A 33 22.72 -2.46 25.99
C TYR A 33 21.43 -2.63 25.16
N THR A 34 20.81 -1.51 24.69
CA THR A 34 19.61 -1.60 23.85
C THR A 34 19.87 -2.32 22.53
N LEU A 35 21.00 -2.06 21.88
CA LEU A 35 21.39 -2.78 20.65
C LEU A 35 21.62 -4.28 20.90
N ALA A 36 22.10 -4.66 22.08
CA ALA A 36 22.37 -6.06 22.40
C ALA A 36 21.11 -6.83 22.86
N THR A 37 20.16 -6.15 23.52
CA THR A 37 18.96 -6.79 24.10
C THR A 37 17.75 -6.73 23.19
N GLU A 38 17.57 -5.65 22.46
CA GLU A 38 16.42 -5.48 21.56
C GLU A 38 16.73 -5.90 20.13
N GLY A 39 17.93 -6.42 19.91
CA GLY A 39 18.45 -6.96 18.64
C GLY A 39 17.94 -6.14 17.48
N GLY A 40 18.54 -4.98 17.23
CA GLY A 40 17.98 -3.95 16.38
C GLY A 40 17.29 -4.52 15.15
N GLU A 41 16.01 -4.26 15.03
CA GLU A 41 15.23 -4.47 13.82
C GLU A 41 15.77 -3.50 12.77
N ILE A 42 16.96 -3.84 12.26
CA ILE A 42 17.66 -3.00 11.30
C ILE A 42 16.95 -3.22 9.96
N VAL A 43 16.35 -2.16 9.45
CA VAL A 43 15.90 -2.12 8.05
C VAL A 43 17.12 -2.37 7.16
N GLN A 44 17.03 -3.40 6.34
CA GLN A 44 18.12 -3.79 5.44
C GLN A 44 17.68 -3.57 3.99
N ALA A 45 18.63 -3.22 3.14
CA ALA A 45 18.43 -3.28 1.70
C ALA A 45 18.54 -4.75 1.25
N ALA A 46 17.43 -5.34 0.82
CA ALA A 46 17.39 -6.74 0.34
C ALA A 46 17.65 -6.85 -1.17
N GLY A 47 17.92 -5.73 -1.86
CA GLY A 47 18.20 -5.71 -3.28
C GLY A 47 17.48 -4.60 -4.03
N ARG A 48 17.39 -4.77 -5.34
CA ARG A 48 16.69 -3.85 -6.24
C ARG A 48 15.60 -4.57 -7.02
N THR A 49 14.56 -3.85 -7.37
CA THR A 49 13.48 -4.32 -8.23
C THR A 49 13.08 -3.19 -9.18
N ASP A 50 12.58 -3.54 -10.35
CA ASP A 50 12.07 -2.54 -11.29
C ASP A 50 10.60 -2.25 -10.97
N PRO A 51 10.23 -1.00 -10.62
CA PRO A 51 8.85 -0.63 -10.34
C PRO A 51 7.87 -0.92 -11.48
N ALA A 52 8.35 -0.93 -12.74
CA ALA A 52 7.52 -1.20 -13.90
C ALA A 52 7.19 -2.70 -14.07
N THR A 53 7.98 -3.60 -13.47
CA THR A 53 7.86 -5.05 -13.64
C THR A 53 7.55 -5.81 -12.35
N LEU A 54 6.95 -5.15 -11.36
CA LEU A 54 6.63 -5.77 -10.07
C LEU A 54 5.73 -7.00 -10.20
N THR A 55 4.86 -7.04 -11.21
CA THR A 55 3.97 -8.17 -11.50
C THR A 55 4.69 -9.45 -11.91
N THR A 56 5.96 -9.36 -12.30
CA THR A 56 6.81 -10.51 -12.63
C THR A 56 7.89 -10.78 -11.57
N SER A 57 7.97 -9.94 -10.53
CA SER A 57 8.93 -10.09 -9.45
C SER A 57 8.60 -11.29 -8.58
N ALA A 58 9.58 -12.12 -8.24
CA ALA A 58 9.40 -13.25 -7.34
C ALA A 58 8.88 -12.86 -5.94
N LEU A 59 9.16 -11.62 -5.49
CA LEU A 59 8.69 -11.11 -4.21
C LEU A 59 7.36 -10.37 -4.28
N PHE A 60 7.08 -9.69 -5.39
CA PHE A 60 5.99 -8.72 -5.47
C PHE A 60 4.92 -9.03 -6.53
N ALA A 61 5.06 -10.12 -7.29
CA ALA A 61 4.02 -10.55 -8.24
C ALA A 61 2.70 -10.88 -7.55
N GLN A 62 2.77 -11.37 -6.32
CA GLN A 62 1.63 -11.65 -5.46
C GLN A 62 1.91 -11.05 -4.07
N PRO A 63 1.68 -9.73 -3.87
CA PRO A 63 1.86 -9.11 -2.57
C PRO A 63 0.89 -9.69 -1.55
N GLY A 64 1.31 -9.71 -0.29
CA GLY A 64 0.52 -10.28 0.79
C GLY A 64 1.32 -11.20 1.69
N VAL A 65 0.62 -12.06 2.43
CA VAL A 65 1.19 -12.94 3.45
C VAL A 65 1.36 -14.35 2.89
N ARG A 66 2.58 -14.89 3.02
CA ARG A 66 2.91 -16.27 2.62
C ARG A 66 3.63 -16.99 3.77
N ALA A 67 3.22 -18.20 4.10
CA ALA A 67 3.93 -19.05 5.04
C ALA A 67 5.29 -19.49 4.45
N LEU A 68 6.35 -19.36 5.24
CA LEU A 68 7.70 -19.87 4.93
C LEU A 68 8.00 -21.17 5.67
N GLY A 69 7.33 -21.38 6.82
CA GLY A 69 7.53 -22.52 7.68
C GLY A 69 6.64 -22.45 8.92
N PRO A 70 6.84 -23.35 9.87
CA PRO A 70 6.10 -23.27 11.13
C PRO A 70 6.38 -21.94 11.84
N ASN A 71 5.32 -21.17 12.08
CA ASN A 71 5.37 -19.88 12.78
C ASN A 71 6.29 -18.83 12.14
N GLU A 72 6.53 -18.93 10.83
CA GLU A 72 7.34 -17.99 10.05
C GLU A 72 6.61 -17.59 8.76
N TYR A 73 6.50 -16.29 8.54
CA TYR A 73 5.73 -15.72 7.41
C TYR A 73 6.52 -14.64 6.68
N GLN A 74 6.35 -14.62 5.36
CA GLN A 74 6.78 -13.53 4.51
C GLN A 74 5.58 -12.61 4.26
N VAL A 75 5.82 -11.30 4.34
CA VAL A 75 4.86 -10.28 3.94
C VAL A 75 5.52 -9.41 2.88
N SER A 76 4.94 -9.40 1.68
CA SER A 76 5.37 -8.54 0.59
C SER A 76 4.40 -7.38 0.43
N LEU A 77 4.90 -6.15 0.50
CA LEU A 77 4.12 -4.92 0.49
C LEU A 77 4.63 -3.97 -0.60
N ILE A 78 3.68 -3.39 -1.33
CA ILE A 78 3.97 -2.35 -2.32
C ILE A 78 3.31 -1.05 -1.87
N GLY A 79 4.11 0.03 -1.76
CA GLY A 79 3.58 1.38 -1.65
C GLY A 79 3.19 1.91 -3.03
N GLN A 80 2.01 2.51 -3.12
CA GLN A 80 1.59 3.29 -4.29
C GLN A 80 0.65 4.39 -3.85
N ALA A 81 0.59 5.48 -4.58
CA ALA A 81 -0.20 6.66 -4.23
C ALA A 81 -1.72 6.34 -4.35
N PHE A 82 -2.50 6.31 -3.30
CA PHE A 82 -2.24 6.63 -1.90
C PHE A 82 -2.67 5.45 -1.03
N THR A 83 -2.10 4.29 -1.26
CA THR A 83 -2.48 3.05 -0.59
C THR A 83 -1.30 2.09 -0.43
N TRP A 84 -1.46 1.15 0.47
CA TRP A 84 -0.59 -0.01 0.63
C TRP A 84 -1.21 -1.22 -0.07
N VAL A 85 -0.39 -2.05 -0.65
CA VAL A 85 -0.83 -3.27 -1.32
C VAL A 85 -0.10 -4.47 -0.70
N PRO A 86 -0.85 -5.35 -0.01
CA PRO A 86 -2.24 -5.20 0.40
C PRO A 86 -2.40 -4.06 1.44
N ASN A 87 -3.61 -3.49 1.51
CA ASN A 87 -3.92 -2.44 2.49
C ASN A 87 -4.01 -3.00 3.92
N THR A 88 -4.45 -4.24 4.06
CA THR A 88 -4.51 -4.95 5.34
C THR A 88 -3.65 -6.20 5.29
N VAL A 89 -2.77 -6.33 6.28
CA VAL A 89 -1.91 -7.50 6.50
C VAL A 89 -2.41 -8.24 7.72
N VAL A 90 -2.73 -9.53 7.60
CA VAL A 90 -3.13 -10.38 8.74
C VAL A 90 -2.01 -11.33 9.08
N VAL A 91 -1.56 -11.36 10.33
CA VAL A 91 -0.48 -12.25 10.79
C VAL A 91 -0.83 -12.87 12.15
N PRO A 92 -0.33 -14.07 12.47
CA PRO A 92 -0.55 -14.67 13.78
C PRO A 92 0.36 -14.04 14.83
N VAL A 93 -0.15 -13.87 16.06
CA VAL A 93 0.62 -13.41 17.22
C VAL A 93 1.78 -14.36 17.51
N GLY A 94 2.93 -13.80 17.88
CA GLY A 94 4.16 -14.54 18.23
C GLY A 94 4.87 -15.18 17.03
N ALA A 95 4.44 -14.93 15.81
CA ALA A 95 5.12 -15.41 14.61
C ALA A 95 6.25 -14.47 14.19
N LEU A 96 7.31 -15.04 13.65
CA LEU A 96 8.36 -14.26 12.96
C LEU A 96 7.85 -13.83 11.60
N VAL A 97 7.72 -12.54 11.40
CA VAL A 97 7.26 -11.95 10.13
C VAL A 97 8.43 -11.27 9.43
N ARG A 98 8.74 -11.73 8.22
CA ARG A 98 9.74 -11.13 7.32
C ARG A 98 9.04 -10.22 6.34
N PHE A 99 9.15 -8.94 6.55
CA PHE A 99 8.58 -7.92 5.67
C PHE A 99 9.53 -7.59 4.53
N TYR A 100 8.98 -7.45 3.33
CA TYR A 100 9.63 -6.93 2.13
C TYR A 100 8.79 -5.80 1.58
N PHE A 101 9.43 -4.66 1.34
CA PHE A 101 8.77 -3.45 0.87
C PHE A 101 9.40 -2.94 -0.41
N THR A 102 8.58 -2.42 -1.30
CA THR A 102 9.02 -1.59 -2.42
C THR A 102 7.95 -0.57 -2.75
N SER A 103 8.27 0.42 -3.55
CA SER A 103 7.30 1.37 -4.08
C SER A 103 7.17 1.23 -5.58
N ARG A 104 5.97 1.49 -6.09
CA ARG A 104 5.67 1.49 -7.53
C ARG A 104 5.90 2.86 -8.17
N ASP A 105 5.78 3.94 -7.41
CA ASP A 105 5.70 5.31 -7.93
C ASP A 105 6.66 6.29 -7.22
N VAL A 106 6.33 6.74 -6.01
CA VAL A 106 7.12 7.71 -5.25
C VAL A 106 7.61 7.13 -3.93
N ILE A 107 8.39 7.87 -3.19
CA ILE A 107 8.81 7.47 -1.84
C ILE A 107 7.61 7.57 -0.89
N HIS A 108 7.41 6.53 -0.09
CA HIS A 108 6.45 6.47 1.01
C HIS A 108 7.16 6.16 2.32
N GLY A 109 6.53 6.46 3.44
CA GLY A 109 7.01 6.04 4.76
C GLY A 109 6.03 5.03 5.37
N TYR A 110 6.49 3.85 5.74
CA TYR A 110 5.68 2.81 6.37
C TYR A 110 5.93 2.81 7.87
N GLN A 111 4.99 3.33 8.64
CA GLN A 111 5.07 3.38 10.09
C GLN A 111 3.88 2.62 10.69
N VAL A 112 4.17 1.64 11.54
CA VAL A 112 3.15 0.87 12.27
C VAL A 112 3.06 1.41 13.70
N GLU A 113 1.89 1.89 14.07
CA GLU A 113 1.66 2.44 15.42
C GLU A 113 1.92 1.41 16.52
N ARG A 114 2.47 1.85 17.65
CA ARG A 114 2.82 1.03 18.83
C ARG A 114 3.91 -0.02 18.56
N THR A 115 4.70 0.15 17.52
CA THR A 115 5.84 -0.72 17.19
C THR A 115 7.06 0.11 16.84
N SER A 116 8.23 -0.54 16.69
CA SER A 116 9.44 0.07 16.16
C SER A 116 9.48 0.11 14.62
N ILE A 117 8.48 -0.46 13.94
CA ILE A 117 8.44 -0.48 12.47
C ILE A 117 8.24 0.94 11.94
N ASN A 118 9.30 1.49 11.35
CA ASN A 118 9.29 2.80 10.71
C ASN A 118 10.42 2.85 9.68
N LEU A 119 10.06 2.90 8.38
CA LEU A 119 11.03 2.86 7.29
C LEU A 119 10.54 3.61 6.06
N GLU A 120 11.48 4.02 5.22
CA GLU A 120 11.18 4.54 3.89
C GLU A 120 11.01 3.38 2.88
N VAL A 121 10.02 3.53 2.02
CA VAL A 121 9.69 2.60 0.94
C VAL A 121 9.98 3.31 -0.38
N ILE A 122 11.11 2.95 -1.01
CA ILE A 122 11.71 3.68 -2.11
C ILE A 122 11.49 2.93 -3.43
N PRO A 123 11.06 3.62 -4.51
CA PRO A 123 10.96 3.00 -5.83
C PRO A 123 12.29 2.43 -6.30
N GLY A 124 12.28 1.21 -6.80
CA GLY A 124 13.48 0.53 -7.28
C GLY A 124 14.35 -0.12 -6.21
N GLU A 125 14.02 0.06 -4.94
CA GLU A 125 14.70 -0.60 -3.82
C GLU A 125 13.77 -1.61 -3.13
N VAL A 126 14.38 -2.66 -2.58
CA VAL A 126 13.67 -3.61 -1.71
C VAL A 126 14.19 -3.43 -0.30
N ALA A 127 13.37 -2.85 0.56
CA ALA A 127 13.65 -2.80 2.00
C ALA A 127 13.12 -4.08 2.67
N THR A 128 13.80 -4.56 3.70
CA THR A 128 13.35 -5.68 4.50
C THR A 128 13.58 -5.44 5.99
N LEU A 129 12.69 -5.96 6.79
CA LEU A 129 12.85 -6.05 8.24
C LEU A 129 12.15 -7.33 8.76
N HIS A 130 12.55 -7.74 9.95
CA HIS A 130 11.91 -8.85 10.67
C HIS A 130 11.24 -8.31 11.92
N TYR A 131 10.03 -8.78 12.19
CA TYR A 131 9.27 -8.36 13.36
C TYR A 131 8.44 -9.51 13.93
N THR A 132 8.29 -9.51 15.25
CA THR A 132 7.36 -10.41 15.96
C THR A 132 6.38 -9.54 16.75
N PHE A 133 5.09 -9.74 16.49
CA PHE A 133 4.03 -9.06 17.24
C PHE A 133 3.66 -9.90 18.46
N ASP A 134 3.94 -9.39 19.65
CA ASP A 134 3.69 -10.12 20.90
C ASP A 134 2.25 -9.97 21.42
N GLU A 135 1.53 -8.95 20.94
CA GLU A 135 0.15 -8.68 21.38
C GLU A 135 -0.82 -8.76 20.18
N PRO A 136 -1.96 -9.45 20.34
CA PRO A 136 -3.01 -9.42 19.34
C PRO A 136 -3.68 -8.04 19.28
N GLY A 137 -4.15 -7.64 18.11
CA GLY A 137 -4.83 -6.35 17.92
C GLY A 137 -4.73 -5.84 16.51
N THR A 138 -5.34 -4.69 16.28
CA THR A 138 -5.27 -3.96 15.01
C THR A 138 -4.30 -2.79 15.17
N TYR A 139 -3.28 -2.76 14.36
CA TYR A 139 -2.24 -1.75 14.33
C TYR A 139 -2.42 -0.90 13.09
N ARG A 140 -2.58 0.40 13.29
CA ARG A 140 -2.70 1.35 12.18
C ARG A 140 -1.35 1.53 11.51
N VAL A 141 -1.36 1.55 10.19
CA VAL A 141 -0.22 1.89 9.35
C VAL A 141 -0.44 3.28 8.78
N SER A 142 0.50 4.17 8.95
CA SER A 142 0.47 5.52 8.39
C SER A 142 1.60 5.70 7.39
N CYS A 143 1.33 6.35 6.28
CA CYS A 143 2.39 6.93 5.48
C CYS A 143 2.90 8.19 6.19
N ASN A 144 4.19 8.23 6.55
CA ASN A 144 4.79 9.37 7.23
C ASN A 144 5.85 10.12 6.37
N GLN A 145 5.91 9.79 5.06
CA GLN A 145 6.70 10.49 4.07
C GLN A 145 5.77 11.08 3.01
N TYR A 146 5.86 12.40 2.79
CA TYR A 146 4.96 13.08 1.86
C TYR A 146 5.02 12.49 0.45
N CYS A 147 3.89 11.97 -0.03
CA CYS A 147 3.76 11.25 -1.29
C CYS A 147 2.74 11.86 -2.27
N GLY A 148 2.17 13.02 -1.94
CA GLY A 148 1.22 13.72 -2.81
C GLY A 148 -0.04 14.22 -2.10
N SER A 149 -1.06 14.60 -2.86
CA SER A 149 -2.25 15.32 -2.38
C SER A 149 -3.08 14.58 -1.33
N LEU A 150 -3.20 13.25 -1.44
CA LEU A 150 -3.91 12.40 -0.47
C LEU A 150 -2.96 11.66 0.49
N HIS A 151 -1.76 12.19 0.69
CA HIS A 151 -0.81 11.62 1.65
C HIS A 151 -1.43 11.35 3.04
N HIS A 152 -2.27 12.23 3.52
CA HIS A 152 -2.93 12.12 4.83
C HIS A 152 -3.99 11.00 4.90
N GLU A 153 -4.50 10.53 3.75
CA GLU A 153 -5.45 9.43 3.63
C GLU A 153 -4.74 8.07 3.44
N MET A 154 -3.42 8.07 3.19
CA MET A 154 -2.68 6.83 2.96
C MET A 154 -2.49 6.05 4.26
N VAL A 155 -3.47 5.24 4.59
CA VAL A 155 -3.57 4.42 5.80
C VAL A 155 -3.69 2.95 5.41
N GLY A 156 -3.08 2.07 6.20
CA GLY A 156 -3.22 0.62 6.14
C GLY A 156 -3.36 0.01 7.53
N TRP A 157 -3.40 -1.31 7.59
CA TRP A 157 -3.61 -2.04 8.82
C TRP A 157 -2.75 -3.30 8.92
N VAL A 158 -2.26 -3.59 10.11
CA VAL A 158 -1.75 -4.90 10.47
C VAL A 158 -2.67 -5.48 11.53
N GLU A 159 -3.34 -6.58 11.19
CA GLU A 159 -4.19 -7.33 12.11
C GLU A 159 -3.42 -8.51 12.67
N VAL A 160 -3.13 -8.48 13.96
CA VAL A 160 -2.46 -9.55 14.69
C VAL A 160 -3.53 -10.38 15.37
N VAL A 161 -3.66 -11.62 14.95
CA VAL A 161 -4.73 -12.52 15.40
C VAL A 161 -4.16 -13.80 16.03
N SER A 162 -5.00 -14.60 16.71
CA SER A 162 -4.55 -15.91 17.17
C SER A 162 -4.21 -16.83 15.99
N ALA A 163 -3.33 -17.81 16.20
CA ALA A 163 -2.98 -18.79 15.17
C ALA A 163 -4.21 -19.55 14.62
N ALA A 164 -5.20 -19.83 15.49
CA ALA A 164 -6.45 -20.48 15.09
C ALA A 164 -7.32 -19.57 14.20
N GLU A 165 -7.42 -18.30 14.51
CA GLU A 165 -8.13 -17.31 13.70
C GLU A 165 -7.44 -17.11 12.34
N PHE A 166 -6.12 -17.00 12.36
CA PHE A 166 -5.32 -16.89 11.14
C PHE A 166 -5.56 -18.08 10.20
N ALA A 167 -5.50 -19.31 10.72
CA ALA A 167 -5.77 -20.53 9.95
C ALA A 167 -7.21 -20.56 9.39
N ARG A 168 -8.19 -20.10 10.16
CA ARG A 168 -9.58 -19.97 9.67
C ARG A 168 -9.69 -18.99 8.50
N ARG A 169 -9.06 -17.82 8.61
CA ARG A 169 -9.09 -16.79 7.55
C ARG A 169 -8.38 -17.28 6.29
N GLN A 170 -7.25 -17.97 6.43
CA GLN A 170 -6.56 -18.56 5.29
C GLN A 170 -7.41 -19.65 4.59
N SER A 171 -8.06 -20.52 5.36
CA SER A 171 -8.93 -21.53 4.77
C SER A 171 -10.19 -20.92 4.13
N ALA A 172 -10.75 -19.86 4.69
CA ALA A 172 -11.86 -19.12 4.08
C ALA A 172 -11.43 -18.40 2.79
N GLN A 173 -10.21 -17.91 2.70
CA GLN A 173 -9.66 -17.27 1.51
C GLN A 173 -9.30 -18.29 0.41
N ALA A 174 -9.02 -19.55 0.78
CA ALA A 174 -8.79 -20.65 -0.15
C ALA A 174 -10.09 -21.32 -0.65
N ALA A 175 -11.24 -21.06 -0.01
CA ALA A 175 -12.54 -21.49 -0.51
C ALA A 175 -12.96 -20.56 -1.66
N PRO A 176 -13.60 -21.03 -2.74
CA PRO A 176 -14.18 -20.17 -3.75
C PRO A 176 -15.36 -19.41 -3.13
N ALA A 177 -15.06 -18.32 -2.44
CA ALA A 177 -16.06 -17.40 -1.93
C ALA A 177 -16.44 -16.45 -3.07
N GLU A 178 -17.71 -16.17 -3.20
CA GLU A 178 -18.19 -15.06 -4.00
C GLU A 178 -17.52 -13.79 -3.48
N VAL A 179 -16.68 -13.17 -4.30
CA VAL A 179 -15.87 -11.99 -3.89
C VAL A 179 -16.82 -10.81 -3.71
N ASP A 180 -16.81 -10.20 -2.54
CA ASP A 180 -17.57 -8.99 -2.26
C ASP A 180 -16.91 -7.77 -2.95
N GLY A 181 -17.43 -7.39 -4.11
CA GLY A 181 -16.97 -6.24 -4.87
C GLY A 181 -17.05 -4.91 -4.12
N ALA A 182 -18.03 -4.75 -3.21
CA ALA A 182 -18.15 -3.55 -2.38
C ALA A 182 -16.98 -3.46 -1.38
N ALA A 183 -16.60 -4.57 -0.76
CA ALA A 183 -15.46 -4.63 0.15
C ALA A 183 -14.14 -4.36 -0.59
N VAL A 184 -13.97 -4.90 -1.81
CA VAL A 184 -12.80 -4.62 -2.67
C VAL A 184 -12.75 -3.13 -3.03
N PHE A 185 -13.89 -2.52 -3.40
CA PHE A 185 -13.97 -1.09 -3.71
C PHE A 185 -13.60 -0.22 -2.50
N ALA A 186 -14.16 -0.51 -1.34
CA ALA A 186 -13.90 0.23 -0.12
C ALA A 186 -12.41 0.20 0.27
N SER A 187 -11.74 -0.93 0.06
CA SER A 187 -10.34 -1.12 0.45
C SER A 187 -9.34 -0.51 -0.54
N ASN A 188 -9.68 -0.46 -1.84
CA ASN A 188 -8.72 -0.15 -2.90
C ASN A 188 -9.08 1.10 -3.71
N CYS A 189 -10.35 1.44 -3.87
CA CYS A 189 -10.81 2.47 -4.80
C CYS A 189 -11.37 3.71 -4.11
N ALA A 190 -12.03 3.53 -2.95
CA ALA A 190 -12.77 4.58 -2.27
C ALA A 190 -11.90 5.74 -1.76
N SER A 191 -10.60 5.53 -1.54
CA SER A 191 -9.67 6.60 -1.14
C SER A 191 -9.59 7.73 -2.19
N CYS A 192 -9.68 7.40 -3.48
CA CYS A 192 -9.66 8.36 -4.59
C CYS A 192 -11.08 8.66 -5.09
N HIS A 193 -11.86 7.61 -5.35
CA HIS A 193 -13.19 7.75 -5.96
C HIS A 193 -14.32 8.01 -4.94
N GLN A 194 -14.00 8.08 -3.65
CA GLN A 194 -14.92 8.20 -2.52
C GLN A 194 -15.90 7.01 -2.42
N ALA A 195 -16.45 6.77 -1.23
CA ALA A 195 -17.37 5.64 -1.01
C ALA A 195 -18.66 5.73 -1.84
N ASN A 196 -19.04 6.94 -2.28
CA ASN A 196 -20.21 7.19 -3.13
C ASN A 196 -19.87 7.23 -4.64
N GLY A 197 -18.65 6.93 -5.04
CA GLY A 197 -18.20 6.93 -6.44
C GLY A 197 -18.07 8.30 -7.10
N GLN A 198 -18.28 9.42 -6.37
CA GLN A 198 -18.29 10.77 -6.95
C GLN A 198 -16.91 11.37 -7.18
N GLY A 199 -15.86 10.75 -6.65
CA GLY A 199 -14.51 11.28 -6.74
C GLY A 199 -14.33 12.62 -6.03
N ILE A 200 -13.30 13.36 -6.44
CA ILE A 200 -12.99 14.70 -5.94
C ILE A 200 -12.79 15.61 -7.15
N ALA A 201 -13.66 16.60 -7.33
CA ALA A 201 -13.65 17.48 -8.48
C ALA A 201 -12.27 18.10 -8.74
N GLY A 202 -11.77 17.97 -9.96
CA GLY A 202 -10.46 18.47 -10.39
C GLY A 202 -9.26 17.64 -9.89
N ALA A 203 -9.44 16.67 -9.00
CA ALA A 203 -8.38 15.80 -8.51
C ALA A 203 -8.57 14.34 -8.93
N PHE A 204 -9.74 13.75 -8.64
CA PHE A 204 -10.06 12.36 -8.96
C PHE A 204 -11.43 12.28 -9.63
N PRO A 205 -11.53 11.69 -10.83
CA PRO A 205 -12.78 11.65 -11.57
C PRO A 205 -13.84 10.79 -10.85
N PRO A 206 -15.14 11.08 -11.05
CA PRO A 206 -16.20 10.20 -10.62
C PRO A 206 -16.15 8.88 -11.39
N VAL A 207 -16.53 7.78 -10.74
CA VAL A 207 -16.89 6.51 -11.37
C VAL A 207 -18.42 6.42 -11.51
N ALA A 208 -19.15 6.91 -10.54
CA ALA A 208 -20.60 7.05 -10.60
C ALA A 208 -21.00 8.01 -11.74
N GLY A 209 -21.93 7.59 -12.58
CA GLY A 209 -22.42 8.36 -13.74
C GLY A 209 -21.45 8.42 -14.92
N HIS A 210 -20.23 7.86 -14.78
CA HIS A 210 -19.24 7.86 -15.87
C HIS A 210 -18.84 6.46 -16.34
N LEU A 211 -18.78 5.50 -15.41
CA LEU A 211 -18.36 4.15 -15.75
C LEU A 211 -19.29 3.47 -16.76
N PRO A 212 -20.63 3.67 -16.73
CA PRO A 212 -21.52 3.18 -17.78
C PRO A 212 -21.19 3.70 -19.19
N ASP A 213 -20.68 4.93 -19.30
CA ASP A 213 -20.28 5.50 -20.59
C ASP A 213 -19.05 4.78 -21.15
N LEU A 214 -18.09 4.45 -20.29
CA LEU A 214 -16.93 3.65 -20.68
C LEU A 214 -17.33 2.26 -21.15
N VAL A 215 -18.27 1.62 -20.45
CA VAL A 215 -18.81 0.29 -20.83
C VAL A 215 -19.52 0.35 -22.18
N ARG A 216 -20.27 1.42 -22.46
CA ARG A 216 -20.96 1.61 -23.74
C ARG A 216 -19.99 1.89 -24.91
N ALA A 217 -18.93 2.65 -24.63
CA ALA A 217 -17.93 3.00 -25.65
C ALA A 217 -17.05 1.79 -26.03
N ASP A 218 -16.54 1.08 -25.04
CA ASP A 218 -15.78 -0.18 -25.21
C ASP A 218 -15.85 -1.00 -23.93
N ARG A 219 -16.50 -2.16 -23.98
CA ARG A 219 -16.61 -3.09 -22.84
C ARG A 219 -15.24 -3.49 -22.27
N ALA A 220 -14.22 -3.65 -23.12
CA ALA A 220 -12.90 -4.05 -22.69
C ALA A 220 -12.11 -2.92 -22.01
N TYR A 221 -12.47 -1.65 -22.26
CA TYR A 221 -11.71 -0.52 -21.73
C TYR A 221 -11.66 -0.48 -20.19
N PRO A 222 -12.76 -0.64 -19.42
CA PRO A 222 -12.70 -0.68 -17.97
C PRO A 222 -11.82 -1.82 -17.42
N VAL A 223 -11.79 -2.98 -18.09
CA VAL A 223 -10.92 -4.12 -17.74
C VAL A 223 -9.45 -3.73 -17.91
N LYS A 224 -9.10 -3.17 -19.07
CA LYS A 224 -7.75 -2.68 -19.38
C LYS A 224 -7.34 -1.57 -18.42
N LEU A 225 -8.27 -0.66 -18.07
CA LEU A 225 -8.04 0.44 -17.14
C LEU A 225 -7.63 -0.06 -15.75
N LEU A 226 -8.34 -1.04 -15.21
CA LEU A 226 -7.99 -1.64 -13.92
C LEU A 226 -6.64 -2.37 -13.97
N LEU A 227 -6.36 -3.08 -15.04
CA LEU A 227 -5.11 -3.83 -15.18
C LEU A 227 -3.88 -2.95 -15.38
N ASN A 228 -4.01 -1.85 -16.13
CA ASN A 228 -2.86 -1.06 -16.58
C ASN A 228 -2.77 0.33 -15.92
N GLY A 229 -3.85 0.78 -15.29
CA GLY A 229 -3.95 2.16 -14.78
C GLY A 229 -4.08 3.20 -15.89
N LEU A 230 -4.01 4.47 -15.52
CA LEU A 230 -4.08 5.60 -16.44
C LEU A 230 -3.29 6.77 -15.89
N GLN A 231 -2.51 7.43 -16.74
CA GLN A 231 -1.78 8.65 -16.37
C GLN A 231 -1.92 9.71 -17.45
N GLY A 232 -2.21 10.92 -17.03
CA GLY A 232 -2.28 12.09 -17.93
C GLY A 232 -3.57 12.87 -17.83
N ALA A 233 -3.71 13.86 -18.72
CA ALA A 233 -4.87 14.73 -18.74
C ALA A 233 -6.07 14.06 -19.45
N ILE A 234 -7.21 14.05 -18.76
CA ILE A 234 -8.49 13.55 -19.29
C ILE A 234 -9.60 14.53 -18.94
N THR A 235 -10.69 14.47 -19.70
CA THR A 235 -11.93 15.17 -19.38
C THR A 235 -13.01 14.14 -19.04
N VAL A 236 -13.74 14.39 -17.94
CA VAL A 236 -14.87 13.57 -17.51
C VAL A 236 -16.01 14.51 -17.14
N ASN A 237 -17.17 14.37 -17.77
CA ASN A 237 -18.35 15.19 -17.54
C ASN A 237 -18.03 16.71 -17.60
N GLY A 238 -17.20 17.13 -18.57
CA GLY A 238 -16.78 18.51 -18.77
C GLY A 238 -15.74 19.03 -17.75
N THR A 239 -15.30 18.25 -16.80
CA THR A 239 -14.26 18.60 -15.84
C THR A 239 -12.92 17.96 -16.24
N SER A 240 -11.84 18.76 -16.22
CA SER A 240 -10.50 18.26 -16.53
C SER A 240 -9.83 17.68 -15.28
N TYR A 241 -9.18 16.55 -15.45
CA TYR A 241 -8.38 15.86 -14.45
C TYR A 241 -6.99 15.58 -15.05
N ASN A 242 -5.95 15.76 -14.26
CA ASN A 242 -4.59 15.45 -14.68
C ASN A 242 -3.88 14.74 -13.49
N GLY A 243 -4.03 13.45 -13.44
CA GLY A 243 -3.54 12.63 -12.34
C GLY A 243 -3.09 11.26 -12.79
N GLN A 244 -2.90 10.40 -11.83
CA GLN A 244 -2.54 9.01 -12.04
C GLN A 244 -3.54 8.10 -11.32
N MET A 245 -4.14 7.18 -12.07
CA MET A 245 -4.82 6.01 -11.55
C MET A 245 -3.82 4.84 -11.58
N PRO A 246 -3.50 4.23 -10.44
CA PRO A 246 -2.56 3.12 -10.41
C PRO A 246 -3.16 1.87 -11.08
N ALA A 247 -2.28 0.99 -11.57
CA ALA A 247 -2.66 -0.34 -12.03
C ALA A 247 -3.00 -1.25 -10.84
N TRP A 248 -4.06 -2.02 -10.96
CA TRP A 248 -4.54 -2.98 -9.96
C TRP A 248 -4.26 -4.44 -10.35
N SER A 249 -3.33 -4.64 -11.25
CA SER A 249 -2.94 -5.95 -11.76
C SER A 249 -2.47 -6.97 -10.71
N HIS A 250 -2.24 -6.54 -9.47
CA HIS A 250 -1.90 -7.41 -8.35
C HIS A 250 -3.13 -8.06 -7.67
N LEU A 251 -4.34 -7.53 -7.92
CA LEU A 251 -5.57 -8.18 -7.47
C LEU A 251 -5.86 -9.44 -8.30
N ALA A 252 -6.51 -10.41 -7.69
CA ALA A 252 -6.99 -11.60 -8.40
C ALA A 252 -8.04 -11.22 -9.47
N ASP A 253 -8.17 -12.01 -10.50
CA ASP A 253 -9.10 -11.73 -11.59
C ASP A 253 -10.56 -11.75 -11.10
N GLU A 254 -10.86 -12.59 -10.11
CA GLU A 254 -12.15 -12.63 -9.42
C GLU A 254 -12.43 -11.34 -8.62
N GLU A 255 -11.41 -10.77 -7.97
CA GLU A 255 -11.52 -9.51 -7.24
C GLU A 255 -11.75 -8.33 -8.20
N LEU A 256 -11.03 -8.32 -9.32
CA LEU A 256 -11.18 -7.30 -10.35
C LEU A 256 -12.55 -7.36 -11.02
N ALA A 257 -13.05 -8.56 -11.33
CA ALA A 257 -14.39 -8.75 -11.87
C ALA A 257 -15.47 -8.30 -10.87
N ALA A 258 -15.33 -8.70 -9.60
CA ALA A 258 -16.29 -8.35 -8.56
C ALA A 258 -16.34 -6.83 -8.31
N VAL A 259 -15.19 -6.15 -8.20
CA VAL A 259 -15.15 -4.71 -7.97
C VAL A 259 -15.67 -3.92 -9.16
N LEU A 260 -15.38 -4.37 -10.40
CA LEU A 260 -15.90 -3.72 -11.60
C LEU A 260 -17.41 -3.87 -11.69
N ASN A 261 -17.94 -5.07 -11.45
CA ASN A 261 -19.39 -5.34 -11.41
C ASN A 261 -20.08 -4.49 -10.33
N TYR A 262 -19.49 -4.38 -9.15
CA TYR A 262 -19.98 -3.47 -8.11
C TYR A 262 -20.00 -2.03 -8.60
N ALA A 263 -18.88 -1.52 -9.13
CA ALA A 263 -18.75 -0.12 -9.50
C ALA A 263 -19.65 0.31 -10.66
N VAL A 264 -19.98 -0.59 -11.60
CA VAL A 264 -20.90 -0.28 -12.72
C VAL A 264 -22.38 -0.29 -12.32
N THR A 265 -22.72 -0.80 -11.14
CA THR A 265 -24.13 -0.95 -10.69
C THR A 265 -24.45 -0.25 -9.38
N ALA A 266 -23.45 0.16 -8.60
CA ALA A 266 -23.66 0.61 -7.22
C ALA A 266 -24.39 1.95 -7.10
N TRP A 267 -24.23 2.85 -8.06
CA TRP A 267 -24.70 4.23 -7.96
C TRP A 267 -25.52 4.70 -9.16
N ASP A 268 -25.55 3.90 -10.21
CA ASP A 268 -26.18 4.27 -11.47
C ASP A 268 -27.48 3.49 -11.66
N GLU A 269 -28.44 4.10 -12.34
CA GLU A 269 -29.69 3.44 -12.69
C GLU A 269 -29.39 2.31 -13.73
N PRO A 270 -30.08 1.18 -13.65
CA PRO A 270 -29.85 0.05 -14.58
C PRO A 270 -29.91 0.42 -16.06
N GLU A 271 -30.71 1.44 -16.41
CA GLU A 271 -30.86 1.96 -17.77
C GLU A 271 -29.59 2.70 -18.26
N ALA A 272 -28.68 3.04 -17.36
CA ALA A 272 -27.39 3.62 -17.71
C ALA A 272 -26.45 2.62 -18.41
N LEU A 273 -26.66 1.31 -18.24
CA LEU A 273 -25.91 0.25 -18.92
C LEU A 273 -26.56 -0.15 -20.25
N PRO A 274 -25.80 -0.79 -21.16
CA PRO A 274 -26.37 -1.44 -22.34
C PRO A 274 -27.47 -2.46 -21.95
N ALA A 275 -28.53 -2.54 -22.74
CA ALA A 275 -29.66 -3.45 -22.45
C ALA A 275 -29.24 -4.95 -22.42
N ASP A 276 -28.14 -5.26 -23.11
CA ASP A 276 -27.52 -6.60 -23.18
C ASP A 276 -26.30 -6.73 -22.27
N PHE A 277 -26.14 -5.83 -21.29
CA PHE A 277 -25.01 -5.89 -20.38
C PHE A 277 -24.99 -7.22 -19.60
N VAL A 278 -23.85 -7.88 -19.65
CA VAL A 278 -23.56 -9.10 -18.89
C VAL A 278 -22.47 -8.72 -17.87
N PRO A 279 -22.56 -9.16 -16.61
CA PRO A 279 -21.49 -8.94 -15.63
C PRO A 279 -20.13 -9.41 -16.14
N TYR A 280 -19.08 -8.70 -15.74
CA TYR A 280 -17.70 -9.06 -16.03
C TYR A 280 -17.30 -10.33 -15.31
N THR A 281 -16.44 -11.11 -15.96
CA THR A 281 -15.95 -12.40 -15.45
C THR A 281 -14.44 -12.34 -15.20
N ALA A 282 -13.93 -13.24 -14.34
CA ALA A 282 -12.50 -13.40 -14.13
C ALA A 282 -11.74 -13.75 -15.43
N ASP A 283 -12.38 -14.53 -16.32
CA ASP A 283 -11.79 -14.94 -17.61
C ASP A 283 -11.50 -13.72 -18.53
N GLU A 284 -12.33 -12.67 -18.48
CA GLU A 284 -12.08 -11.44 -19.26
C GLU A 284 -10.82 -10.74 -18.75
N PHE A 285 -10.59 -10.68 -17.45
CA PHE A 285 -9.36 -10.15 -16.86
C PHE A 285 -8.15 -11.02 -17.16
N ALA A 286 -8.26 -12.33 -17.03
CA ALA A 286 -7.21 -13.28 -17.37
C ALA A 286 -6.76 -13.15 -18.83
N ALA A 287 -7.69 -12.94 -19.76
CA ALA A 287 -7.40 -12.76 -21.17
C ALA A 287 -6.65 -11.41 -21.42
N GLU A 288 -7.14 -10.31 -20.87
CA GLU A 288 -6.52 -8.98 -21.05
C GLU A 288 -5.15 -8.86 -20.38
N ARG A 289 -4.88 -9.60 -19.30
CA ARG A 289 -3.54 -9.66 -18.67
C ARG A 289 -2.43 -10.12 -19.60
N GLN A 290 -2.76 -10.88 -20.63
CA GLN A 290 -1.76 -11.38 -21.60
C GLN A 290 -1.22 -10.28 -22.52
N SER A 291 -1.90 -9.11 -22.54
CA SER A 291 -1.55 -7.99 -23.42
C SER A 291 -1.46 -6.67 -22.63
N PRO A 292 -0.48 -6.52 -21.73
CA PRO A 292 -0.36 -5.34 -20.89
C PRO A 292 -0.08 -4.08 -21.76
N LEU A 293 -0.68 -2.96 -21.37
CA LEU A 293 -0.53 -1.66 -22.01
C LEU A 293 0.27 -0.71 -21.10
N SER A 294 1.06 0.16 -21.70
CA SER A 294 1.66 1.28 -21.01
C SER A 294 0.64 2.38 -20.70
N ALA A 295 0.96 3.27 -19.76
CA ALA A 295 0.10 4.42 -19.44
C ALA A 295 -0.16 5.34 -20.65
N ALA A 296 0.83 5.45 -21.54
CA ALA A 296 0.68 6.24 -22.77
C ALA A 296 -0.29 5.58 -23.76
N GLU A 297 -0.22 4.26 -23.93
CA GLU A 297 -1.16 3.51 -24.77
C GLU A 297 -2.58 3.53 -24.19
N MET A 298 -2.73 3.45 -22.87
CA MET A 298 -4.02 3.59 -22.21
C MET A 298 -4.64 4.98 -22.40
N LEU A 299 -3.82 6.03 -22.33
CA LEU A 299 -4.27 7.40 -22.57
C LEU A 299 -4.66 7.60 -24.05
N ALA A 300 -3.89 7.06 -25.00
CA ALA A 300 -4.22 7.10 -26.42
C ALA A 300 -5.55 6.36 -26.70
N LEU A 301 -5.69 5.13 -26.16
CA LEU A 301 -6.92 4.35 -26.29
C LEU A 301 -8.15 5.12 -25.76
N ARG A 302 -8.00 5.81 -24.60
CA ARG A 302 -9.07 6.66 -24.08
C ARG A 302 -9.45 7.79 -25.03
N GLY A 303 -8.45 8.38 -25.70
CA GLY A 303 -8.68 9.46 -26.67
C GLY A 303 -9.44 9.00 -27.93
N GLU A 304 -9.46 7.71 -28.22
CA GLU A 304 -10.21 7.12 -29.33
C GLU A 304 -11.68 6.82 -28.96
N LEU A 305 -12.01 6.83 -27.68
CA LEU A 305 -13.39 6.60 -27.22
C LEU A 305 -14.21 7.86 -27.40
N GLU A 306 -15.37 7.74 -28.03
CA GLU A 306 -16.38 8.79 -28.09
C GLU A 306 -17.12 8.88 -26.74
N LEU A 307 -16.57 9.64 -25.80
CA LEU A 307 -17.13 9.85 -24.47
C LEU A 307 -17.84 11.21 -24.37
N PRO A 308 -18.96 11.29 -23.64
CA PRO A 308 -19.71 12.52 -23.44
C PRO A 308 -18.95 13.59 -22.63
#